data_dd8411dafeb6c2bfbfb9ee719fa12e9f
#
_entry.id   dd8411dafeb6c2bfbfb9ee719fa12e9f
#
_cell.length_a   1.000
_cell.length_b   1.000
_cell.length_c   1.000
_cell.angle_alpha   90.00
_cell.angle_beta   90.00
_cell.angle_gamma   90.00
#
_symmetry.space_group_name_H-M   'P 1'
#
loop_
_entity.id
_entity.type
_entity.pdbx_description
1 polymer ?
#
loop_
_entity_poly.entity_id
_entity_poly.type
_entity_poly.pdbx_seq_one_letter_code
_entity_poly.pdbx_strand_id
1 'polypeptide(L)'
;MAGRLLVSVVDDDESVRESLPDLLKEFGYAVQTFSSAEAFLASDYVSQTKCLILDIAMAPGMSGPDLQRELSRRGRGIPIVFITAHGDETIRPRLLEEGAVECLFKPFSEAALLKAVDAALRVS
;
A
#
# COMPACT_ATOMS: atom_id res chain seq x y z
N MET A 1 14.70 -6.70 -20.93
CA MET A 1 13.29 -6.37 -20.74
C MET A 1 12.98 -6.20 -19.26
N ALA A 2 12.31 -5.16 -18.94
CA ALA A 2 11.92 -4.94 -17.56
C ALA A 2 10.84 -5.96 -17.15
N GLY A 3 10.96 -6.48 -15.95
CA GLY A 3 9.93 -7.31 -15.36
C GLY A 3 8.71 -6.49 -15.01
N ARG A 4 7.72 -7.16 -14.42
CA ARG A 4 6.52 -6.49 -13.95
C ARG A 4 6.86 -5.58 -12.78
N LEU A 5 6.13 -4.46 -12.69
CA LEU A 5 6.27 -3.56 -11.55
C LEU A 5 5.71 -4.22 -10.30
N LEU A 6 6.45 -4.15 -9.20
CA LEU A 6 6.06 -4.80 -7.96
C LEU A 6 5.16 -3.88 -7.12
N VAL A 7 3.98 -4.39 -6.80
CA VAL A 7 3.06 -3.78 -5.84
C VAL A 7 3.10 -4.65 -4.58
N SER A 8 3.43 -4.04 -3.45
CA SER A 8 3.41 -4.74 -2.16
C SER A 8 2.15 -4.36 -1.41
N VAL A 9 1.53 -5.34 -0.76
CA VAL A 9 0.29 -5.17 0.00
C VAL A 9 0.59 -5.49 1.46
N VAL A 10 0.38 -4.53 2.34
CA VAL A 10 0.59 -4.70 3.77
C VAL A 10 -0.76 -4.50 4.47
N ASP A 11 -1.34 -5.57 4.97
CA ASP A 11 -2.64 -5.55 5.63
C ASP A 11 -2.72 -6.78 6.55
N ASP A 12 -3.21 -6.60 7.77
CA ASP A 12 -3.37 -7.72 8.69
C ASP A 12 -4.65 -8.53 8.40
N ASP A 13 -5.50 -8.06 7.50
CA ASP A 13 -6.71 -8.76 7.08
C ASP A 13 -6.34 -9.82 6.03
N GLU A 14 -6.52 -11.08 6.39
CA GLU A 14 -6.20 -12.19 5.50
C GLU A 14 -7.00 -12.14 4.20
N SER A 15 -8.27 -11.71 4.25
CA SER A 15 -9.10 -11.66 3.04
C SER A 15 -8.56 -10.66 2.03
N VAL A 16 -7.97 -9.58 2.48
CA VAL A 16 -7.31 -8.60 1.59
C VAL A 16 -6.07 -9.22 0.96
N ARG A 17 -5.25 -9.90 1.76
CA ARG A 17 -4.04 -10.54 1.26
C ARG A 17 -4.33 -11.67 0.28
N GLU A 18 -5.52 -12.28 0.37
CA GLU A 18 -5.91 -13.34 -0.55
C GLU A 18 -6.54 -12.81 -1.84
N SER A 19 -7.30 -11.71 -1.76
CA SER A 19 -8.08 -11.24 -2.90
C SER A 19 -7.36 -10.23 -3.79
N LEU A 20 -6.59 -9.32 -3.21
CA LEU A 20 -5.93 -8.28 -4.01
C LEU A 20 -4.87 -8.80 -4.98
N PRO A 21 -4.06 -9.82 -4.62
CA PRO A 21 -3.04 -10.29 -5.56
C PRO A 21 -3.60 -10.77 -6.89
N ASP A 22 -4.70 -11.50 -6.90
CA ASP A 22 -5.27 -12.00 -8.14
C ASP A 22 -5.68 -10.85 -9.06
N LEU A 23 -6.35 -9.85 -8.49
CA LEU A 23 -6.77 -8.69 -9.26
C LEU A 23 -5.57 -7.93 -9.85
N LEU A 24 -4.57 -7.68 -9.03
CA LEU A 24 -3.40 -6.92 -9.47
C LEU A 24 -2.59 -7.69 -10.51
N LYS A 25 -2.47 -9.00 -10.37
CA LYS A 25 -1.77 -9.83 -11.35
C LYS A 25 -2.49 -9.84 -12.69
N GLU A 26 -3.82 -9.80 -12.70
CA GLU A 26 -4.58 -9.70 -13.95
C GLU A 26 -4.22 -8.44 -14.73
N PHE A 27 -3.86 -7.38 -14.04
CA PHE A 27 -3.49 -6.11 -14.66
C PHE A 27 -1.99 -5.97 -14.90
N GLY A 28 -1.25 -7.07 -14.74
CA GLY A 28 0.15 -7.10 -15.16
C GLY A 28 1.16 -6.76 -14.09
N TYR A 29 0.76 -6.64 -12.83
CA TYR A 29 1.69 -6.34 -11.74
C TYR A 29 2.22 -7.60 -11.08
N ALA A 30 3.44 -7.54 -10.57
CA ALA A 30 3.92 -8.53 -9.61
C ALA A 30 3.43 -8.09 -8.22
N VAL A 31 3.14 -9.05 -7.34
CA VAL A 31 2.53 -8.73 -6.04
C VAL A 31 3.21 -9.54 -4.94
N GLN A 32 3.52 -8.87 -3.83
CA GLN A 32 3.93 -9.51 -2.59
C GLN A 32 3.00 -9.03 -1.48
N THR A 33 2.68 -9.92 -0.54
CA THR A 33 1.79 -9.57 0.57
C THR A 33 2.50 -9.76 1.90
N PHE A 34 2.15 -8.91 2.87
CA PHE A 34 2.73 -8.93 4.20
C PHE A 34 1.62 -8.70 5.22
N SER A 35 1.68 -9.41 6.35
CA SER A 35 0.66 -9.28 7.38
C SER A 35 0.95 -8.14 8.37
N SER A 36 2.12 -7.53 8.29
CA SER A 36 2.50 -6.43 9.18
C SER A 36 3.51 -5.53 8.52
N ALA A 37 3.61 -4.29 9.04
CA ALA A 37 4.62 -3.35 8.59
C ALA A 37 6.02 -3.87 8.88
N GLU A 38 6.20 -4.50 10.04
CA GLU A 38 7.49 -5.06 10.43
C GLU A 38 7.95 -6.15 9.46
N ALA A 39 7.02 -7.01 9.04
CA ALA A 39 7.34 -8.07 8.08
C ALA A 39 7.78 -7.48 6.75
N PHE A 40 7.12 -6.41 6.29
CA PHE A 40 7.52 -5.73 5.06
C PHE A 40 8.93 -5.13 5.18
N LEU A 41 9.19 -4.41 6.28
CA LEU A 41 10.49 -3.77 6.49
C LEU A 41 11.64 -4.78 6.58
N ALA A 42 11.37 -5.98 7.09
CA ALA A 42 12.37 -7.03 7.21
C ALA A 42 12.60 -7.79 5.89
N SER A 43 11.76 -7.55 4.89
CA SER A 43 11.84 -8.30 3.63
C SER A 43 12.84 -7.68 2.66
N ASP A 44 13.21 -8.47 1.65
CA ASP A 44 14.07 -7.99 0.57
C ASP A 44 13.30 -7.18 -0.48
N TYR A 45 11.98 -7.01 -0.27
CA TYR A 45 11.14 -6.37 -1.28
C TYR A 45 11.00 -4.86 -1.10
N VAL A 46 11.49 -4.30 0.00
CA VAL A 46 11.38 -2.85 0.23
C VAL A 46 11.98 -2.06 -0.95
N SER A 47 13.18 -2.42 -1.36
CA SER A 47 13.86 -1.71 -2.45
C SER A 47 13.27 -1.97 -3.83
N GLN A 48 12.47 -3.02 -3.96
CA GLN A 48 11.87 -3.41 -5.23
C GLN A 48 10.44 -2.91 -5.41
N THR A 49 9.81 -2.48 -4.32
CA THR A 49 8.39 -2.08 -4.33
C THR A 49 8.22 -0.73 -5.02
N LYS A 50 7.35 -0.70 -6.03
CA LYS A 50 7.05 0.52 -6.79
C LYS A 50 5.77 1.20 -6.34
N CYS A 51 4.89 0.46 -5.68
CA CYS A 51 3.66 0.99 -5.08
C CYS A 51 3.35 0.15 -3.85
N LEU A 52 3.02 0.80 -2.75
CA LEU A 52 2.68 0.13 -1.50
C LEU A 52 1.21 0.37 -1.18
N ILE A 53 0.43 -0.70 -1.14
CA ILE A 53 -0.95 -0.66 -0.65
C ILE A 53 -0.88 -0.99 0.83
N LEU A 54 -1.36 -0.09 1.68
CA LEU A 54 -1.06 -0.12 3.10
C LEU A 54 -2.30 0.14 3.94
N ASP A 55 -2.62 -0.80 4.83
CA ASP A 55 -3.69 -0.61 5.80
C ASP A 55 -3.25 0.41 6.86
N ILE A 56 -4.20 1.16 7.38
CA ILE A 56 -3.91 2.19 8.39
C ILE A 56 -3.73 1.57 9.77
N ALA A 57 -4.66 0.72 10.19
CA ALA A 57 -4.68 0.18 11.55
C ALA A 57 -4.25 -1.28 11.57
N MET A 58 -3.08 -1.55 12.10
CA MET A 58 -2.51 -2.90 12.15
C MET A 58 -1.97 -3.21 13.56
N ALA A 59 -2.84 -3.11 14.54
CA ALA A 59 -2.47 -3.43 15.93
C ALA A 59 -2.34 -4.95 16.11
N PRO A 60 -1.42 -5.42 16.98
CA PRO A 60 -0.38 -4.64 17.63
C PRO A 60 0.78 -4.36 16.69
N GLY A 61 1.59 -3.38 17.02
CA GLY A 61 2.77 -3.04 16.26
C GLY A 61 2.60 -1.77 15.45
N MET A 62 3.44 -1.61 14.45
CA MET A 62 3.52 -0.39 13.66
C MET A 62 2.25 -0.19 12.82
N SER A 63 1.69 1.03 12.85
CA SER A 63 0.55 1.39 12.01
C SER A 63 1.01 1.73 10.58
N GLY A 64 0.03 1.89 9.66
CA GLY A 64 0.34 2.34 8.32
C GLY A 64 1.05 3.69 8.28
N PRO A 65 0.52 4.72 8.96
CA PRO A 65 1.23 6.01 9.00
C PRO A 65 2.62 5.93 9.64
N ASP A 66 2.81 5.05 10.64
CA ASP A 66 4.14 4.83 11.21
C ASP A 66 5.10 4.27 10.16
N LEU A 67 4.63 3.33 9.35
CA LEU A 67 5.45 2.77 8.27
C LEU A 67 5.78 3.83 7.23
N GLN A 68 4.83 4.68 6.89
CA GLN A 68 5.07 5.79 5.95
C GLN A 68 6.21 6.68 6.45
N ARG A 69 6.17 7.04 7.73
CA ARG A 69 7.21 7.88 8.33
C ARG A 69 8.56 7.17 8.36
N GLU A 70 8.56 5.89 8.66
CA GLU A 70 9.80 5.12 8.69
C GLU A 70 10.44 5.01 7.30
N LEU A 71 9.64 4.78 6.26
CA LEU A 71 10.14 4.74 4.89
C LEU A 71 10.72 6.09 4.48
N SER A 72 10.03 7.16 4.83
CA SER A 72 10.50 8.52 4.57
C SER A 72 11.83 8.80 5.26
N ARG A 73 11.93 8.38 6.53
CA ARG A 73 13.16 8.53 7.32
C ARG A 73 14.34 7.78 6.69
N ARG A 74 14.06 6.64 6.07
CA ARG A 74 15.09 5.83 5.39
C ARG A 74 15.40 6.33 3.98
N GLY A 75 14.77 7.39 3.52
CA GLY A 75 14.95 7.91 2.18
C GLY A 75 14.29 7.04 1.10
N ARG A 76 13.30 6.23 1.48
CA ARG A 76 12.56 5.38 0.55
C ARG A 76 11.27 6.08 0.15
N GLY A 77 11.26 6.73 -0.99
CA GLY A 77 10.09 7.45 -1.49
C GLY A 77 9.10 6.55 -2.21
N ILE A 78 8.67 5.47 -1.56
CA ILE A 78 7.71 4.54 -2.17
C ILE A 78 6.33 5.19 -2.19
N PRO A 79 5.67 5.30 -3.35
CA PRO A 79 4.30 5.82 -3.40
C PRO A 79 3.35 4.91 -2.64
N ILE A 80 2.49 5.50 -1.80
CA ILE A 80 1.60 4.76 -0.91
C ILE A 80 0.15 5.03 -1.25
N VAL A 81 -0.63 3.94 -1.38
CA VAL A 81 -2.09 3.98 -1.42
C VAL A 81 -2.58 3.35 -0.12
N PHE A 82 -3.16 4.17 0.75
CA PHE A 82 -3.72 3.64 2.00
C PHE A 82 -5.09 3.03 1.75
N ILE A 83 -5.40 1.97 2.51
CA ILE A 83 -6.73 1.38 2.56
C ILE A 83 -7.14 1.26 4.02
N THR A 84 -8.41 1.44 4.32
CA THR A 84 -8.88 1.36 5.69
C THR A 84 -10.34 0.92 5.77
N ALA A 85 -10.65 0.15 6.83
CA ALA A 85 -12.02 -0.25 7.11
C ALA A 85 -12.79 0.84 7.89
N HIS A 86 -12.08 1.82 8.45
CA HIS A 86 -12.70 2.85 9.27
C HIS A 86 -12.97 4.10 8.45
N GLY A 87 -14.24 4.50 8.40
CA GLY A 87 -14.70 5.57 7.53
C GLY A 87 -14.49 6.99 8.04
N ASP A 88 -13.45 7.25 8.81
CA ASP A 88 -13.14 8.59 9.25
C ASP A 88 -12.45 9.37 8.13
N GLU A 89 -13.22 10.12 7.37
CA GLU A 89 -12.70 10.85 6.22
C GLU A 89 -11.77 12.00 6.63
N THR A 90 -11.70 12.36 7.89
CA THR A 90 -10.80 13.42 8.34
C THR A 90 -9.33 12.99 8.27
N ILE A 91 -9.05 11.69 8.28
CA ILE A 91 -7.68 11.20 8.19
C ILE A 91 -7.11 11.32 6.77
N ARG A 92 -7.98 11.26 5.76
CA ARG A 92 -7.52 11.27 4.36
C ARG A 92 -6.69 12.50 4.00
N PRO A 93 -7.14 13.74 4.31
CA PRO A 93 -6.32 14.92 3.99
C PRO A 93 -4.95 14.90 4.65
N ARG A 94 -4.87 14.43 5.89
CA ARG A 94 -3.59 14.36 6.60
C ARG A 94 -2.63 13.39 5.93
N LEU A 95 -3.13 12.22 5.53
CA LEU A 95 -2.29 11.23 4.85
C LEU A 95 -1.79 11.76 3.51
N LEU A 96 -2.64 12.45 2.77
CA LEU A 96 -2.24 13.04 1.50
C LEU A 96 -1.22 14.16 1.69
N GLU A 97 -1.36 14.98 2.73
CA GLU A 97 -0.39 16.01 3.06
C GLU A 97 0.98 15.41 3.39
N GLU A 98 1.00 14.23 4.00
CA GLU A 98 2.24 13.54 4.34
C GLU A 98 2.82 12.75 3.17
N GLY A 99 2.23 12.85 1.99
CA GLY A 99 2.79 12.30 0.76
C GLY A 99 2.11 11.07 0.20
N ALA A 100 1.02 10.59 0.83
CA ALA A 100 0.28 9.46 0.28
C ALA A 100 -0.37 9.86 -1.04
N VAL A 101 -0.45 8.90 -1.97
CA VAL A 101 -1.07 9.15 -3.27
C VAL A 101 -2.59 9.14 -3.16
N GLU A 102 -3.13 8.21 -2.37
CA GLU A 102 -4.58 8.09 -2.19
C GLU A 102 -4.88 7.34 -0.89
N CYS A 103 -6.11 7.50 -0.43
CA CYS A 103 -6.63 6.73 0.70
C CYS A 103 -8.03 6.25 0.34
N LEU A 104 -8.21 4.94 0.28
CA LEU A 104 -9.47 4.31 -0.08
C LEU A 104 -10.14 3.70 1.14
N PHE A 105 -11.44 3.88 1.25
CA PHE A 105 -12.21 3.29 2.36
C PHE A 105 -12.86 1.99 1.90
N LYS A 106 -12.71 0.95 2.72
CA LYS A 106 -13.34 -0.35 2.45
C LYS A 106 -14.85 -0.27 2.69
N PRO A 107 -15.70 -0.88 1.87
CA PRO A 107 -15.32 -1.56 0.63
C PRO A 107 -15.07 -0.57 -0.50
N PHE A 108 -14.02 -0.81 -1.28
CA PHE A 108 -13.72 0.02 -2.45
C PHE A 108 -13.90 -0.83 -3.72
N SER A 109 -14.15 -0.16 -4.84
CA SER A 109 -14.28 -0.86 -6.11
C SER A 109 -12.92 -1.23 -6.68
N GLU A 110 -12.89 -2.27 -7.51
CA GLU A 110 -11.67 -2.64 -8.23
C GLU A 110 -11.17 -1.48 -9.09
N ALA A 111 -12.09 -0.77 -9.73
CA ALA A 111 -11.73 0.38 -10.56
C ALA A 111 -11.05 1.48 -9.74
N ALA A 112 -11.54 1.77 -8.54
CA ALA A 112 -10.93 2.78 -7.67
C ALA A 112 -9.52 2.36 -7.25
N LEU A 113 -9.35 1.08 -6.90
CA LEU A 113 -8.03 0.58 -6.52
C LEU A 113 -7.04 0.67 -7.68
N LEU A 114 -7.45 0.20 -8.85
CA LEU A 114 -6.57 0.20 -10.02
C LEU A 114 -6.19 1.61 -10.44
N LYS A 115 -7.13 2.55 -10.35
CA LYS A 115 -6.86 3.95 -10.64
C LYS A 115 -5.84 4.54 -9.66
N ALA A 116 -5.96 4.20 -8.37
CA ALA A 116 -5.03 4.67 -7.35
C ALA A 116 -3.64 4.09 -7.55
N VAL A 117 -3.53 2.80 -7.86
CA VAL A 117 -2.25 2.15 -8.15
C VAL A 117 -1.61 2.76 -9.39
N ASP A 118 -2.39 2.98 -10.44
CA ASP A 118 -1.88 3.61 -11.66
C ASP A 118 -1.33 5.01 -11.37
N ALA A 119 -2.07 5.80 -10.59
CA ALA A 119 -1.61 7.13 -10.20
C ALA A 119 -0.32 7.06 -9.38
N ALA A 120 -0.21 6.09 -8.47
CA ALA A 120 1.00 5.91 -7.66
C ALA A 120 2.21 5.59 -8.55
N LEU A 121 2.02 4.74 -9.53
CA LEU A 121 3.11 4.34 -10.42
C LEU A 121 3.56 5.46 -11.36
N ARG A 122 2.71 6.46 -11.59
CA ARG A 122 3.06 7.59 -12.44
C ARG A 122 3.88 8.67 -11.73
N VAL A 123 3.83 8.73 -10.40
CA VAL A 123 4.55 9.76 -9.65
C VAL A 123 5.99 9.36 -9.33
N SER A 124 6.37 8.14 -9.59
CA SER A 124 7.73 7.68 -9.28
C SER A 124 8.72 7.84 -10.43
#